data_c077fe3d6f5428abf455e8e915c09545
#
_entry.id   c077fe3d6f5428abf455e8e915c09545
#
_cell.length_a   1.000
_cell.length_b   1.000
_cell.length_c   1.000
_cell.angle_alpha   90.00
_cell.angle_beta   90.00
_cell.angle_gamma   90.00
#
_symmetry.space_group_name_H-M   'P 1'
#
loop_
_entity.id
_entity.type
_entity.pdbx_description
1 polymer ?
#
loop_
_entity_poly.entity_id
_entity_poly.type
_entity_poly.pdbx_seq_one_letter_code
_entity_poly.pdbx_strand_id
1 'polypeptide(L)'
;EVPENFKAGLYKISFRAKQTGSVGVSSYRKLYVNGEIPFGEAQDIEFEYDTKWQIKTFGNENPYYVYIEPGDIITLEATTGKMADVLNDIDSTLNNLNEIYQSIIIVTGISPDTNRDYNLKTAVPGLIENISEASKQIDSISNKISSIMGENNTKVFSLKRFSDTLKKYVANYRLIVKELDDFKDLIDSFAAQTYDFNSMPLELDWILLSKDDAKIPNANVGFIKSLSFEIERFIYTFSSDYQQKNISNAESVTVWSSLGRDQAQAVKNIIDNDFAAKTGINVELKITTTSLAEAVLSGKEPDVSLSVVQDVPINMALRGQALDL
;
A
#
# COMPACT_ATOMS: atom_id res chain seq x y z
N GLU A 1 -2.47 8.11 22.85
CA GLU A 1 -2.78 9.09 23.89
C GLU A 1 -1.61 9.23 24.88
N VAL A 2 -1.27 10.46 25.23
CA VAL A 2 -0.18 10.77 26.17
C VAL A 2 -0.71 10.55 27.59
N PRO A 3 -0.01 9.79 28.48
CA PRO A 3 -0.53 9.49 29.83
C PRO A 3 -0.71 10.72 30.71
N GLU A 4 -1.64 10.62 31.65
CA GLU A 4 -1.93 11.65 32.63
C GLU A 4 -0.76 12.02 33.55
N ASN A 5 0.19 11.10 33.79
CA ASN A 5 1.40 11.35 34.56
C ASN A 5 2.58 11.93 33.76
N PHE A 6 2.36 12.22 32.47
CA PHE A 6 3.37 12.83 31.62
C PHE A 6 3.56 14.31 31.96
N LYS A 7 4.77 14.83 31.79
CA LYS A 7 5.05 16.22 32.11
C LYS A 7 4.92 17.09 30.86
N ALA A 8 4.05 18.10 30.90
CA ALA A 8 3.90 19.05 29.80
C ALA A 8 5.21 19.73 29.41
N GLY A 9 5.43 19.92 28.12
CA GLY A 9 6.64 20.58 27.63
C GLY A 9 6.94 20.34 26.14
N LEU A 10 8.09 20.82 25.72
CA LEU A 10 8.61 20.62 24.35
C LEU A 10 9.39 19.30 24.28
N TYR A 11 9.06 18.49 23.29
CA TYR A 11 9.66 17.17 23.06
C TYR A 11 10.03 16.97 21.60
N LYS A 12 11.16 16.27 21.39
CA LYS A 12 11.51 15.64 20.11
C LYS A 12 10.71 14.35 19.96
N ILE A 13 10.25 14.09 18.76
CA ILE A 13 9.56 12.86 18.42
C ILE A 13 10.50 11.99 17.59
N SER A 14 10.73 10.76 18.06
CA SER A 14 11.53 9.76 17.35
C SER A 14 10.68 8.51 17.11
N PHE A 15 10.87 7.90 15.96
CA PHE A 15 10.14 6.73 15.51
C PHE A 15 11.12 5.57 15.32
N ARG A 16 10.83 4.39 15.86
CA ARG A 16 11.49 3.16 15.42
C ARG A 16 10.60 2.49 14.39
N ALA A 17 11.03 2.56 13.17
CA ALA A 17 10.23 2.12 12.03
C ALA A 17 11.08 1.39 11.00
N LYS A 18 10.44 0.63 10.13
CA LYS A 18 11.03 0.12 8.88
C LYS A 18 9.97 0.10 7.79
N GLN A 19 10.42 0.24 6.56
CA GLN A 19 9.58 0.14 5.38
C GLN A 19 10.17 -0.92 4.45
N THR A 20 9.51 -2.06 4.35
CA THR A 20 9.95 -3.21 3.54
C THR A 20 8.96 -3.59 2.45
N GLY A 21 7.76 -3.01 2.46
CA GLY A 21 6.66 -3.43 1.60
C GLY A 21 6.79 -3.00 0.14
N SER A 22 7.44 -1.86 -0.13
CA SER A 22 7.62 -1.34 -1.49
C SER A 22 9.08 -0.97 -1.73
N VAL A 23 9.79 -1.81 -2.50
CA VAL A 23 11.22 -1.66 -2.74
C VAL A 23 11.54 -0.33 -3.43
N GLY A 24 12.42 0.45 -2.82
CA GLY A 24 12.88 1.74 -3.35
C GLY A 24 11.85 2.85 -3.33
N VAL A 25 10.73 2.70 -2.61
CA VAL A 25 9.70 3.72 -2.43
C VAL A 25 9.73 4.21 -0.99
N SER A 26 9.77 5.53 -0.77
CA SER A 26 9.58 6.10 0.57
C SER A 26 8.10 6.10 0.95
N SER A 27 7.81 5.89 2.22
CA SER A 27 6.47 6.06 2.79
C SER A 27 6.38 7.37 3.55
N TYR A 28 5.26 8.04 3.44
CA TYR A 28 5.04 9.34 4.05
C TYR A 28 3.96 9.28 5.12
N ARG A 29 4.15 10.05 6.18
CA ARG A 29 3.16 10.21 7.28
C ARG A 29 2.97 11.68 7.60
N LYS A 30 1.72 12.01 7.90
CA LYS A 30 1.33 13.29 8.47
C LYS A 30 1.13 13.11 9.97
N LEU A 31 1.72 14.01 10.74
CA LEU A 31 1.62 14.00 12.20
C LEU A 31 0.57 15.02 12.65
N TYR A 32 -0.32 14.56 13.51
CA TYR A 32 -1.29 15.42 14.20
C TYR A 32 -1.10 15.33 15.71
N VAL A 33 -1.37 16.42 16.38
CA VAL A 33 -1.56 16.49 17.83
C VAL A 33 -2.96 17.05 18.06
N ASN A 34 -3.81 16.28 18.72
CA ASN A 34 -5.23 16.61 18.95
C ASN A 34 -6.01 16.93 17.67
N GLY A 35 -5.66 16.29 16.56
CA GLY A 35 -6.29 16.52 15.25
C GLY A 35 -5.77 17.72 14.48
N GLU A 36 -4.80 18.47 15.01
CA GLU A 36 -4.17 19.59 14.35
C GLU A 36 -2.73 19.28 13.94
N ILE A 37 -2.29 19.83 12.80
CA ILE A 37 -0.90 19.72 12.32
C ILE A 37 -0.08 20.78 13.05
N PRO A 38 0.94 20.40 13.84
CA PRO A 38 1.65 21.35 14.68
C PRO A 38 2.43 22.41 13.90
N PHE A 39 2.92 22.07 12.70
CA PHE A 39 3.61 22.98 11.77
C PHE A 39 3.79 22.31 10.39
N GLY A 40 4.23 23.07 9.39
CA GLY A 40 4.22 22.63 7.97
C GLY A 40 5.00 21.35 7.70
N GLU A 41 6.15 21.16 8.34
CA GLU A 41 7.02 20.01 8.14
C GLU A 41 6.41 18.70 8.67
N ALA A 42 5.40 18.80 9.54
CA ALA A 42 4.66 17.64 10.05
C ALA A 42 3.70 17.03 9.02
N GLN A 43 3.52 17.67 7.85
CA GLN A 43 2.65 17.17 6.79
C GLN A 43 3.26 15.99 6.01
N ASP A 44 4.60 15.92 5.90
CA ASP A 44 5.29 14.97 5.03
C ASP A 44 6.54 14.36 5.69
N ILE A 45 6.34 13.62 6.78
CA ILE A 45 7.42 12.87 7.42
C ILE A 45 7.76 11.66 6.55
N GLU A 46 8.93 11.68 5.95
CA GLU A 46 9.41 10.64 5.03
C GLU A 46 10.06 9.48 5.79
N PHE A 47 9.69 8.25 5.45
CA PHE A 47 10.33 7.00 5.89
C PHE A 47 10.88 6.28 4.66
N GLU A 48 12.20 6.30 4.53
CA GLU A 48 12.89 5.66 3.39
C GLU A 48 12.76 4.14 3.45
N TYR A 49 12.83 3.50 2.26
CA TYR A 49 12.89 2.05 2.17
C TYR A 49 14.15 1.52 2.86
N ASP A 50 13.95 0.64 3.83
CA ASP A 50 15.02 -0.15 4.45
C ASP A 50 14.47 -1.46 5.00
N THR A 51 15.25 -2.52 4.85
CA THR A 51 14.92 -3.85 5.38
C THR A 51 15.20 -3.99 6.87
N LYS A 52 15.91 -3.04 7.47
CA LYS A 52 16.29 -3.02 8.89
C LYS A 52 15.48 -1.97 9.64
N TRP A 53 15.29 -2.21 10.91
CA TRP A 53 14.75 -1.22 11.83
C TRP A 53 15.67 0.01 11.91
N GLN A 54 15.09 1.17 11.70
CA GLN A 54 15.76 2.46 11.83
C GLN A 54 15.10 3.28 12.92
N ILE A 55 15.88 4.18 13.51
CA ILE A 55 15.35 5.23 14.38
C ILE A 55 15.44 6.54 13.60
N LYS A 56 14.30 7.13 13.37
CA LYS A 56 14.16 8.42 12.71
C LYS A 56 13.65 9.43 13.71
N THR A 57 14.45 10.46 13.98
CA THR A 57 13.99 11.63 14.73
C THR A 57 13.38 12.63 13.76
N PHE A 58 12.22 13.17 14.10
CA PHE A 58 11.55 14.18 13.30
C PHE A 58 12.45 15.43 13.17
N GLY A 59 12.80 15.82 11.93
CA GLY A 59 13.79 16.86 11.63
C GLY A 59 15.25 16.35 11.51
N ASN A 60 15.51 15.05 11.70
CA ASN A 60 16.83 14.42 11.58
C ASN A 60 17.91 15.12 12.44
N GLU A 61 18.92 15.76 11.80
CA GLU A 61 20.02 16.47 12.48
C GLU A 61 19.57 17.74 13.20
N ASN A 62 18.47 18.36 12.75
CA ASN A 62 17.85 19.54 13.35
C ASN A 62 16.45 19.18 13.85
N PRO A 63 16.31 18.53 15.02
CA PRO A 63 15.04 18.03 15.49
C PRO A 63 13.99 19.12 15.66
N TYR A 64 12.77 18.83 15.22
CA TYR A 64 11.62 19.66 15.52
C TYR A 64 11.09 19.34 16.92
N TYR A 65 10.63 20.37 17.60
CA TYR A 65 10.04 20.26 18.93
C TYR A 65 8.54 20.47 18.86
N VAL A 66 7.80 19.56 19.45
CA VAL A 66 6.34 19.61 19.56
C VAL A 66 6.00 19.80 21.03
N TYR A 67 5.11 20.74 21.33
CA TYR A 67 4.59 20.92 22.68
C TYR A 67 3.55 19.84 22.96
N ILE A 68 3.75 19.08 24.01
CA ILE A 68 2.94 17.92 24.38
C ILE A 68 2.48 18.06 25.82
N GLU A 69 1.20 17.79 26.05
CA GLU A 69 0.56 17.78 27.37
C GLU A 69 0.00 16.39 27.71
N PRO A 70 -0.27 16.11 29.00
CA PRO A 70 -1.00 14.92 29.41
C PRO A 70 -2.36 14.85 28.70
N GLY A 71 -2.76 13.67 28.24
CA GLY A 71 -4.01 13.45 27.51
C GLY A 71 -3.98 13.78 26.02
N ASP A 72 -2.90 14.38 25.50
CA ASP A 72 -2.79 14.65 24.05
C ASP A 72 -2.86 13.38 23.21
N ILE A 73 -3.51 13.49 22.06
CA ILE A 73 -3.61 12.41 21.08
C ILE A 73 -2.65 12.69 19.93
N ILE A 74 -1.63 11.84 19.79
CA ILE A 74 -0.70 11.88 18.66
C ILE A 74 -1.18 10.90 17.60
N THR A 75 -1.45 11.39 16.39
CA THR A 75 -1.91 10.57 15.25
C THR A 75 -0.91 10.65 14.10
N LEU A 76 -0.62 9.50 13.49
CA LEU A 76 0.13 9.39 12.24
C LEU A 76 -0.80 8.90 11.15
N GLU A 77 -1.05 9.74 10.16
CA GLU A 77 -1.87 9.42 8.99
C GLU A 77 -0.96 9.10 7.79
N ALA A 78 -1.27 8.06 7.02
CA ALA A 78 -0.58 7.79 5.77
C ALA A 78 -0.96 8.87 4.74
N THR A 79 0.06 9.37 4.05
CA THR A 79 -0.11 10.36 2.97
C THR A 79 0.75 9.98 1.79
N THR A 80 0.39 10.44 0.60
CA THR A 80 1.18 10.26 -0.61
C THR A 80 2.42 11.17 -0.65
N GLY A 81 2.46 12.19 0.20
CA GLY A 81 3.59 13.10 0.33
C GLY A 81 4.03 13.68 -1.01
N LYS A 82 5.33 13.64 -1.28
CA LYS A 82 5.94 14.10 -2.53
C LYS A 82 5.48 13.34 -3.78
N MET A 83 4.81 12.19 -3.61
CA MET A 83 4.30 11.37 -4.72
C MET A 83 2.94 11.83 -5.25
N ALA A 84 2.23 12.73 -4.56
CA ALA A 84 0.86 13.13 -4.93
C ALA A 84 0.74 13.58 -6.40
N ASP A 85 1.62 14.50 -6.83
CA ASP A 85 1.60 15.02 -8.22
C ASP A 85 1.97 13.93 -9.23
N VAL A 86 2.91 13.05 -8.86
CA VAL A 86 3.32 11.92 -9.71
C VAL A 86 2.16 10.94 -9.90
N LEU A 87 1.41 10.65 -8.84
CA LEU A 87 0.25 9.75 -8.90
C LEU A 87 -0.86 10.31 -9.79
N ASN A 88 -1.14 11.61 -9.71
CA ASN A 88 -2.10 12.26 -10.60
C ASN A 88 -1.66 12.19 -12.08
N ASP A 89 -0.37 12.39 -12.36
CA ASP A 89 0.18 12.25 -13.71
C ASP A 89 0.06 10.79 -14.21
N ILE A 90 0.33 9.82 -13.35
CA ILE A 90 0.19 8.39 -13.67
C ILE A 90 -1.24 8.07 -14.02
N ASP A 91 -2.21 8.45 -13.20
CA ASP A 91 -3.63 8.17 -13.43
C ASP A 91 -4.11 8.78 -14.75
N SER A 92 -3.73 10.03 -15.05
CA SER A 92 -4.08 10.67 -16.32
C SER A 92 -3.45 9.98 -17.53
N THR A 93 -2.19 9.55 -17.40
CA THR A 93 -1.45 8.83 -18.45
C THR A 93 -2.03 7.43 -18.68
N LEU A 94 -2.42 6.72 -17.61
CA LEU A 94 -3.08 5.41 -17.71
C LEU A 94 -4.42 5.50 -18.42
N ASN A 95 -5.24 6.52 -18.12
CA ASN A 95 -6.50 6.74 -18.81
C ASN A 95 -6.26 6.97 -20.30
N ASN A 96 -5.31 7.83 -20.67
CA ASN A 96 -4.95 8.08 -22.07
C ASN A 96 -4.47 6.79 -22.77
N LEU A 97 -3.59 6.01 -22.15
CA LEU A 97 -3.10 4.74 -22.71
C LEU A 97 -4.22 3.71 -22.90
N ASN A 98 -5.16 3.63 -21.97
CA ASN A 98 -6.31 2.75 -22.09
C ASN A 98 -7.23 3.21 -23.23
N GLU A 99 -7.47 4.50 -23.41
CA GLU A 99 -8.24 5.04 -24.53
C GLU A 99 -7.56 4.72 -25.87
N ILE A 100 -6.22 4.86 -25.96
CA ILE A 100 -5.46 4.48 -27.14
C ILE A 100 -5.64 2.98 -27.42
N TYR A 101 -5.46 2.12 -26.42
CA TYR A 101 -5.64 0.68 -26.55
C TYR A 101 -7.06 0.31 -27.02
N GLN A 102 -8.09 0.88 -26.39
CA GLN A 102 -9.48 0.66 -26.77
C GLN A 102 -9.74 1.07 -28.23
N SER A 103 -9.20 2.22 -28.67
CA SER A 103 -9.34 2.69 -30.04
C SER A 103 -8.69 1.72 -31.06
N ILE A 104 -7.59 1.11 -30.68
CA ILE A 104 -6.90 0.09 -31.52
C ILE A 104 -7.74 -1.17 -31.60
N ILE A 105 -8.22 -1.73 -30.47
CA ILE A 105 -8.96 -3.00 -30.49
C ILE A 105 -10.35 -2.90 -31.14
N ILE A 106 -10.96 -1.71 -31.18
CA ILE A 106 -12.18 -1.48 -31.93
C ILE A 106 -11.96 -1.75 -33.44
N VAL A 107 -10.77 -1.44 -33.95
CA VAL A 107 -10.41 -1.61 -35.36
C VAL A 107 -9.85 -3.02 -35.65
N THR A 108 -9.04 -3.53 -34.73
CA THR A 108 -8.26 -4.77 -34.97
C THR A 108 -8.88 -6.02 -34.39
N GLY A 109 -9.76 -5.86 -33.39
CA GLY A 109 -10.12 -6.92 -32.44
C GLY A 109 -9.03 -7.13 -31.39
N ILE A 110 -9.35 -7.93 -30.40
CA ILE A 110 -8.42 -8.27 -29.27
C ILE A 110 -7.33 -9.26 -29.69
N SER A 111 -7.53 -10.00 -30.76
CA SER A 111 -6.57 -10.97 -31.32
C SER A 111 -6.46 -10.71 -32.84
N PRO A 112 -5.67 -9.69 -33.22
CA PRO A 112 -5.57 -9.29 -34.63
C PRO A 112 -4.77 -10.29 -35.46
N ASP A 113 -5.12 -10.39 -36.75
CA ASP A 113 -4.25 -11.05 -37.73
C ASP A 113 -3.01 -10.18 -37.96
N THR A 114 -1.86 -10.63 -37.48
CA THR A 114 -0.58 -9.91 -37.56
C THR A 114 -0.06 -9.67 -38.97
N ASN A 115 -0.61 -10.40 -39.98
CA ASN A 115 -0.25 -10.24 -41.40
C ASN A 115 -1.18 -9.25 -42.13
N ARG A 116 -2.28 -8.83 -41.50
CA ARG A 116 -3.25 -7.89 -42.07
C ARG A 116 -2.83 -6.45 -41.78
N ASP A 117 -2.87 -5.60 -42.82
CA ASP A 117 -2.72 -4.15 -42.61
C ASP A 117 -4.10 -3.55 -42.29
N TYR A 118 -4.31 -3.12 -41.05
CA TYR A 118 -5.52 -2.47 -40.56
C TYR A 118 -5.55 -0.97 -40.85
N ASN A 119 -4.49 -0.44 -41.47
CA ASN A 119 -4.34 1.00 -41.75
C ASN A 119 -4.62 1.89 -40.51
N LEU A 120 -4.08 1.52 -39.37
CA LEU A 120 -4.38 2.13 -38.07
C LEU A 120 -4.19 3.65 -38.08
N LYS A 121 -3.21 4.17 -38.83
CA LYS A 121 -2.98 5.62 -38.94
C LYS A 121 -4.21 6.38 -39.46
N THR A 122 -4.99 5.76 -40.33
CA THR A 122 -6.23 6.37 -40.90
C THR A 122 -7.47 5.95 -40.12
N ALA A 123 -7.50 4.67 -39.66
CA ALA A 123 -8.64 4.12 -38.94
C ALA A 123 -8.80 4.67 -37.54
N VAL A 124 -7.68 5.08 -36.89
CA VAL A 124 -7.67 5.71 -35.56
C VAL A 124 -7.05 7.11 -35.69
N PRO A 125 -7.87 8.15 -35.89
CA PRO A 125 -7.36 9.52 -36.01
C PRO A 125 -6.60 9.96 -34.75
N GLY A 126 -5.43 10.59 -34.91
CA GLY A 126 -4.61 11.06 -33.79
C GLY A 126 -3.80 9.97 -33.07
N LEU A 127 -3.83 8.71 -33.55
CA LEU A 127 -3.15 7.60 -32.87
C LEU A 127 -1.66 7.88 -32.60
N ILE A 128 -0.93 8.35 -33.60
CA ILE A 128 0.50 8.57 -33.50
C ILE A 128 0.81 9.73 -32.57
N GLU A 129 0.04 10.78 -32.66
CA GLU A 129 0.11 11.98 -31.80
C GLU A 129 -0.16 11.60 -30.33
N ASN A 130 -1.20 10.82 -30.07
CA ASN A 130 -1.58 10.38 -28.72
C ASN A 130 -0.52 9.45 -28.11
N ILE A 131 0.03 8.51 -28.88
CA ILE A 131 1.14 7.65 -28.41
C ILE A 131 2.39 8.47 -28.15
N SER A 132 2.70 9.45 -29.01
CA SER A 132 3.84 10.36 -28.79
C SER A 132 3.67 11.18 -27.51
N GLU A 133 2.47 11.67 -27.25
CA GLU A 133 2.17 12.41 -26.04
C GLU A 133 2.28 11.52 -24.78
N ALA A 134 1.71 10.33 -24.82
CA ALA A 134 1.84 9.35 -23.74
C ALA A 134 3.31 9.00 -23.44
N SER A 135 4.16 8.87 -24.46
CA SER A 135 5.58 8.63 -24.26
C SER A 135 6.29 9.78 -23.52
N LYS A 136 5.93 11.03 -23.82
CA LYS A 136 6.47 12.22 -23.14
C LYS A 136 5.98 12.30 -21.69
N GLN A 137 4.71 11.99 -21.47
CA GLN A 137 4.13 11.94 -20.12
C GLN A 137 4.86 10.90 -19.25
N ILE A 138 5.13 9.69 -19.77
CA ILE A 138 5.90 8.67 -19.09
C ILE A 138 7.35 9.11 -18.83
N ASP A 139 8.01 9.79 -19.77
CA ASP A 139 9.35 10.36 -19.56
C ASP A 139 9.32 11.41 -18.42
N SER A 140 8.30 12.26 -18.39
CA SER A 140 8.11 13.27 -17.32
C SER A 140 7.91 12.57 -15.96
N ILE A 141 7.04 11.57 -15.88
CA ILE A 141 6.80 10.78 -14.68
C ILE A 141 8.11 10.11 -14.22
N SER A 142 8.83 9.47 -15.14
CA SER A 142 10.12 8.82 -14.86
C SER A 142 11.14 9.80 -14.27
N ASN A 143 11.22 11.03 -14.80
CA ASN A 143 12.11 12.06 -14.29
C ASN A 143 11.68 12.56 -12.90
N LYS A 144 10.38 12.76 -12.65
CA LYS A 144 9.87 13.12 -11.33
C LYS A 144 10.18 12.04 -10.29
N ILE A 145 9.93 10.76 -10.61
CA ILE A 145 10.25 9.64 -9.74
C ILE A 145 11.77 9.57 -9.49
N SER A 146 12.58 9.75 -10.53
CA SER A 146 14.05 9.79 -10.41
C SER A 146 14.53 10.89 -9.46
N SER A 147 13.89 12.05 -9.47
CA SER A 147 14.24 13.15 -8.56
C SER A 147 13.87 12.87 -7.08
N ILE A 148 12.82 12.07 -6.85
CA ILE A 148 12.33 11.73 -5.50
C ILE A 148 13.08 10.52 -4.93
N MET A 149 13.30 9.47 -5.75
CA MET A 149 13.77 8.15 -5.31
C MET A 149 15.18 7.79 -5.79
N GLY A 150 15.82 8.68 -6.58
CA GLY A 150 17.13 8.45 -7.18
C GLY A 150 17.08 7.76 -8.55
N GLU A 151 18.14 7.98 -9.33
CA GLU A 151 18.23 7.53 -10.73
C GLU A 151 18.36 6.00 -10.89
N ASN A 152 18.89 5.31 -9.89
CA ASN A 152 19.12 3.87 -9.93
C ASN A 152 17.90 3.03 -9.49
N ASN A 153 16.73 3.64 -9.38
CA ASN A 153 15.51 2.94 -9.00
C ASN A 153 14.99 2.07 -10.16
N THR A 154 14.65 0.81 -9.86
CA THR A 154 14.12 -0.15 -10.85
C THR A 154 12.84 0.32 -11.52
N LYS A 155 11.99 1.09 -10.80
CA LYS A 155 10.76 1.68 -11.34
C LYS A 155 11.06 2.73 -12.43
N VAL A 156 12.11 3.53 -12.25
CA VAL A 156 12.59 4.50 -13.25
C VAL A 156 13.03 3.77 -14.54
N PHE A 157 13.75 2.67 -14.42
CA PHE A 157 14.16 1.89 -15.60
C PHE A 157 12.99 1.27 -16.35
N SER A 158 11.98 0.74 -15.64
CA SER A 158 10.78 0.17 -16.28
C SER A 158 10.00 1.22 -17.04
N LEU A 159 9.85 2.43 -16.49
CA LEU A 159 9.17 3.55 -17.15
C LEU A 159 9.92 4.05 -18.38
N LYS A 160 11.25 4.16 -18.32
CA LYS A 160 12.08 4.50 -19.50
C LYS A 160 11.91 3.49 -20.61
N ARG A 161 11.95 2.18 -20.28
CA ARG A 161 11.69 1.11 -21.26
C ARG A 161 10.31 1.22 -21.87
N PHE A 162 9.28 1.54 -21.09
CA PHE A 162 7.92 1.74 -21.60
C PHE A 162 7.88 2.93 -22.58
N SER A 163 8.43 4.07 -22.21
CA SER A 163 8.50 5.24 -23.09
C SER A 163 9.23 4.91 -24.41
N ASP A 164 10.36 4.19 -24.34
CA ASP A 164 11.12 3.78 -25.54
C ASP A 164 10.30 2.85 -26.46
N THR A 165 9.47 1.97 -25.88
CA THR A 165 8.56 1.13 -26.67
C THR A 165 7.50 1.97 -27.37
N LEU A 166 6.91 2.96 -26.69
CA LEU A 166 5.96 3.88 -27.32
C LEU A 166 6.61 4.68 -28.46
N LYS A 167 7.84 5.17 -28.28
CA LYS A 167 8.62 5.84 -29.34
C LYS A 167 8.85 4.92 -30.55
N LYS A 168 9.11 3.64 -30.31
CA LYS A 168 9.21 2.61 -31.35
C LYS A 168 7.89 2.50 -32.15
N TYR A 169 6.74 2.54 -31.48
CA TYR A 169 5.43 2.50 -32.13
C TYR A 169 5.13 3.80 -32.90
N VAL A 170 5.54 4.95 -32.40
CA VAL A 170 5.47 6.23 -33.16
C VAL A 170 6.29 6.14 -34.46
N ALA A 171 7.49 5.59 -34.39
CA ALA A 171 8.36 5.41 -35.57
C ALA A 171 7.81 4.38 -36.57
N ASN A 172 7.15 3.34 -36.09
CA ASN A 172 6.57 2.29 -36.91
C ASN A 172 5.27 1.73 -36.31
N TYR A 173 4.17 2.40 -36.57
CA TYR A 173 2.83 2.05 -36.05
C TYR A 173 2.35 0.65 -36.44
N ARG A 174 2.90 0.04 -37.51
CA ARG A 174 2.56 -1.33 -37.90
C ARG A 174 3.01 -2.38 -36.88
N LEU A 175 3.95 -2.05 -36.03
CA LEU A 175 4.38 -2.92 -34.94
C LEU A 175 3.30 -3.08 -33.88
N ILE A 176 2.43 -2.10 -33.70
CA ILE A 176 1.37 -2.14 -32.68
C ILE A 176 0.48 -3.38 -32.86
N VAL A 177 0.12 -3.71 -34.09
CA VAL A 177 -0.71 -4.91 -34.38
C VAL A 177 0.02 -6.19 -34.02
N LYS A 178 1.33 -6.24 -34.25
CA LYS A 178 2.16 -7.41 -33.98
C LYS A 178 2.49 -7.59 -32.50
N GLU A 179 2.55 -6.50 -31.78
CA GLU A 179 2.96 -6.41 -30.39
C GLU A 179 1.79 -5.90 -29.49
N LEU A 180 0.51 -6.20 -29.89
CA LEU A 180 -0.65 -5.68 -29.19
C LEU A 180 -0.76 -6.22 -27.76
N ASP A 181 -0.42 -7.49 -27.56
CA ASP A 181 -0.38 -8.12 -26.24
C ASP A 181 0.73 -7.49 -25.38
N ASP A 182 1.92 -7.29 -25.95
CA ASP A 182 3.02 -6.60 -25.26
C ASP A 182 2.64 -5.17 -24.87
N PHE A 183 1.88 -4.47 -25.72
CA PHE A 183 1.39 -3.12 -25.39
C PHE A 183 0.43 -3.16 -24.21
N LYS A 184 -0.49 -4.12 -24.18
CA LYS A 184 -1.42 -4.31 -23.06
C LYS A 184 -0.66 -4.64 -21.76
N ASP A 185 0.30 -5.55 -21.84
CA ASP A 185 1.12 -5.96 -20.68
C ASP A 185 1.92 -4.78 -20.11
N LEU A 186 2.42 -3.87 -20.96
CA LEU A 186 3.08 -2.64 -20.51
C LEU A 186 2.13 -1.71 -19.76
N ILE A 187 0.88 -1.54 -20.25
CA ILE A 187 -0.15 -0.76 -19.56
C ILE A 187 -0.47 -1.38 -18.19
N ASP A 188 -0.69 -2.70 -18.14
CA ASP A 188 -1.01 -3.41 -16.91
C ASP A 188 0.15 -3.36 -15.90
N SER A 189 1.39 -3.49 -16.37
CA SER A 189 2.58 -3.35 -15.54
C SER A 189 2.71 -1.93 -14.98
N PHE A 190 2.37 -0.91 -15.76
CA PHE A 190 2.37 0.48 -15.31
C PHE A 190 1.29 0.73 -14.27
N ALA A 191 0.07 0.20 -14.48
CA ALA A 191 -1.00 0.25 -13.50
C ALA A 191 -0.63 -0.45 -12.18
N ALA A 192 0.02 -1.60 -12.25
CA ALA A 192 0.48 -2.32 -11.06
C ALA A 192 1.51 -1.51 -10.24
N GLN A 193 2.37 -0.73 -10.89
CA GLN A 193 3.33 0.14 -10.19
C GLN A 193 2.64 1.26 -9.39
N THR A 194 1.46 1.72 -9.84
CA THR A 194 0.67 2.73 -9.11
C THR A 194 0.26 2.24 -7.73
N TYR A 195 -0.07 0.95 -7.61
CA TYR A 195 -0.38 0.34 -6.31
C TYR A 195 0.81 0.43 -5.34
N ASP A 196 2.02 0.14 -5.81
CA ASP A 196 3.23 0.23 -4.98
C ASP A 196 3.46 1.67 -4.45
N PHE A 197 3.21 2.68 -5.30
CA PHE A 197 3.37 4.08 -4.92
C PHE A 197 2.28 4.58 -3.97
N ASN A 198 1.07 4.02 -4.04
CA ASN A 198 -0.05 4.38 -3.18
C ASN A 198 -0.07 3.65 -1.84
N SER A 199 0.56 2.49 -1.74
CA SER A 199 0.42 1.60 -0.57
C SER A 199 1.03 2.18 0.71
N MET A 200 2.05 3.04 0.60
CA MET A 200 2.73 3.72 1.72
C MET A 200 2.96 2.83 2.95
N PRO A 201 3.52 1.61 2.78
CA PRO A 201 3.67 0.66 3.85
C PRO A 201 4.65 1.17 4.91
N LEU A 202 4.36 0.94 6.19
CA LEU A 202 5.25 1.29 7.30
C LEU A 202 5.00 0.34 8.45
N GLU A 203 6.06 -0.30 8.93
CA GLU A 203 6.07 -1.00 10.21
C GLU A 203 6.59 -0.03 11.27
N LEU A 204 5.79 0.26 12.28
CA LEU A 204 6.13 1.14 13.41
C LEU A 204 6.18 0.30 14.68
N ASP A 205 7.33 0.32 15.36
CA ASP A 205 7.50 -0.42 16.62
C ASP A 205 7.18 0.47 17.82
N TRP A 206 7.74 1.69 17.85
CA TRP A 206 7.45 2.66 18.91
C TRP A 206 7.64 4.11 18.45
N ILE A 207 6.98 5.00 19.19
CA ILE A 207 7.17 6.45 19.15
C ILE A 207 7.79 6.88 20.49
N LEU A 208 8.88 7.64 20.46
CA LEU A 208 9.56 8.15 21.62
C LEU A 208 9.46 9.68 21.68
N LEU A 209 8.93 10.19 22.79
CA LEU A 209 8.98 11.60 23.13
C LEU A 209 10.18 11.83 24.04
N SER A 210 11.12 12.68 23.64
CA SER A 210 12.36 12.88 24.39
C SER A 210 12.78 14.35 24.47
N LYS A 211 13.45 14.73 25.56
CA LYS A 211 14.12 16.02 25.71
C LYS A 211 15.54 15.96 25.11
N ASP A 212 16.22 17.11 25.05
CA ASP A 212 17.54 17.25 24.40
C ASP A 212 18.62 16.32 24.93
N ASP A 213 18.65 16.13 26.24
CA ASP A 213 19.65 15.35 26.96
C ASP A 213 19.38 13.83 26.91
N ALA A 214 18.25 13.43 26.35
CA ALA A 214 17.86 12.03 26.33
C ALA A 214 18.63 11.23 25.29
N LYS A 215 19.26 10.14 25.71
CA LYS A 215 19.87 9.16 24.79
C LYS A 215 18.78 8.36 24.09
N ILE A 216 18.75 8.42 22.77
CA ILE A 216 17.86 7.61 21.95
C ILE A 216 18.37 6.17 21.95
N PRO A 217 17.51 5.14 22.16
CA PRO A 217 17.90 3.73 22.11
C PRO A 217 18.50 3.37 20.75
N ASN A 218 19.37 2.34 20.69
CA ASN A 218 19.88 1.85 19.41
C ASN A 218 18.79 1.06 18.66
N ALA A 219 18.68 1.24 17.34
CA ALA A 219 17.71 0.56 16.49
C ALA A 219 17.74 -0.97 16.57
N ASN A 220 18.94 -1.55 16.79
CA ASN A 220 19.18 -3.00 16.76
C ASN A 220 19.14 -3.68 18.15
N VAL A 221 18.92 -2.94 19.23
CA VAL A 221 18.80 -3.51 20.58
C VAL A 221 17.32 -3.65 20.92
N GLY A 222 16.88 -4.87 21.20
CA GLY A 222 15.50 -5.11 21.66
C GLY A 222 15.21 -4.19 22.87
N PHE A 223 14.09 -3.51 22.80
CA PHE A 223 13.64 -2.47 23.72
C PHE A 223 13.79 -2.80 25.22
N ILE A 224 13.64 -4.06 25.58
CA ILE A 224 13.68 -4.56 26.97
C ILE A 224 15.07 -4.38 27.63
N LYS A 225 16.17 -4.26 26.88
CA LYS A 225 17.53 -4.13 27.46
C LYS A 225 17.97 -2.68 27.73
N SER A 226 17.27 -1.69 27.22
CA SER A 226 17.67 -0.26 27.37
C SER A 226 16.91 0.50 28.45
N LEU A 227 16.03 -0.17 29.21
CA LEU A 227 15.13 0.44 30.20
C LEU A 227 15.79 0.84 31.55
N SER A 228 17.11 0.78 31.66
CA SER A 228 17.82 1.08 32.94
C SER A 228 18.31 2.54 33.09
N PHE A 229 17.79 3.48 32.28
CA PHE A 229 18.18 4.89 32.41
C PHE A 229 16.95 5.76 32.75
N GLU A 230 17.11 6.56 33.82
CA GLU A 230 16.18 7.60 34.24
C GLU A 230 15.98 8.66 33.15
N ILE A 231 14.96 8.44 32.32
CA ILE A 231 14.48 9.42 31.38
C ILE A 231 12.96 9.49 31.56
N GLU A 232 12.39 10.71 31.61
CA GLU A 232 10.96 10.92 31.47
C GLU A 232 10.55 10.46 30.06
N ARG A 233 10.33 9.15 29.92
CA ARG A 233 10.00 8.49 28.66
C ARG A 233 8.56 8.09 28.66
N PHE A 234 7.87 8.53 27.66
CA PHE A 234 6.65 7.87 27.25
C PHE A 234 6.92 7.09 25.96
N ILE A 235 6.75 5.79 26.03
CA ILE A 235 6.80 4.90 24.88
C ILE A 235 5.39 4.48 24.58
N TYR A 236 4.87 4.99 23.47
CA TYR A 236 3.66 4.43 22.89
C TYR A 236 4.08 3.19 22.10
N THR A 237 3.98 2.03 22.72
CA THR A 237 4.07 0.78 22.00
C THR A 237 2.72 0.59 21.33
N PHE A 238 2.67 0.74 20.00
CA PHE A 238 1.67 0.03 19.23
C PHE A 238 2.06 -1.45 19.28
N SER A 239 1.89 -2.08 20.42
CA SER A 239 1.65 -3.49 20.43
C SER A 239 0.23 -3.63 19.87
N SER A 240 0.13 -3.78 18.55
CA SER A 240 -0.89 -4.67 18.08
C SER A 240 -0.57 -6.00 18.75
N ASP A 241 -1.18 -6.18 19.90
CA ASP A 241 -1.22 -7.45 20.60
C ASP A 241 -1.90 -8.41 19.63
N TYR A 242 -1.10 -9.11 18.81
CA TYR A 242 -1.52 -10.29 18.07
C TYR A 242 -1.74 -11.48 19.01
N GLN A 243 -1.69 -11.22 20.31
CA GLN A 243 -2.26 -12.12 21.28
C GLN A 243 -3.75 -11.82 21.35
N GLN A 244 -4.53 -12.69 20.73
CA GLN A 244 -5.94 -12.85 21.08
C GLN A 244 -6.11 -12.54 22.57
N LYS A 245 -6.74 -11.40 22.88
CA LYS A 245 -7.45 -11.30 24.15
C LYS A 245 -8.42 -12.47 24.09
N ASN A 246 -8.04 -13.57 24.75
CA ASN A 246 -8.99 -14.59 25.15
C ASN A 246 -10.04 -13.88 26.01
N ILE A 247 -11.03 -13.30 25.38
CA ILE A 247 -12.30 -12.98 26.03
C ILE A 247 -12.91 -14.35 26.27
N SER A 248 -12.56 -14.94 27.38
CA SER A 248 -13.16 -16.18 27.88
C SER A 248 -14.66 -15.92 27.96
N ASN A 249 -15.45 -16.61 27.11
CA ASN A 249 -16.90 -16.62 26.92
C ASN A 249 -17.50 -15.76 25.80
N ALA A 250 -16.75 -15.26 24.82
CA ALA A 250 -17.35 -14.73 23.61
C ALA A 250 -17.54 -15.83 22.55
N GLU A 251 -18.67 -15.84 21.87
CA GLU A 251 -18.89 -16.67 20.68
C GLU A 251 -17.77 -16.38 19.67
N SER A 252 -17.14 -17.45 19.17
CA SER A 252 -16.05 -17.36 18.20
C SER A 252 -16.55 -17.85 16.86
N VAL A 253 -16.34 -17.06 15.79
CA VAL A 253 -16.70 -17.40 14.41
C VAL A 253 -15.44 -17.67 13.62
N THR A 254 -15.37 -18.87 13.01
CA THR A 254 -14.25 -19.24 12.11
C THR A 254 -14.57 -18.82 10.69
N VAL A 255 -13.73 -17.97 10.13
CA VAL A 255 -13.86 -17.44 8.76
C VAL A 255 -12.72 -17.97 7.91
N TRP A 256 -13.05 -18.65 6.80
CA TRP A 256 -12.05 -19.05 5.82
C TRP A 256 -12.02 -18.11 4.63
N SER A 257 -10.81 -17.91 4.09
CA SER A 257 -10.62 -17.10 2.88
C SER A 257 -9.50 -17.67 2.01
N SER A 258 -9.70 -17.64 0.70
CA SER A 258 -8.68 -17.98 -0.30
C SER A 258 -7.94 -16.74 -0.84
N LEU A 259 -8.15 -15.58 -0.25
CA LEU A 259 -7.50 -14.33 -0.62
C LEU A 259 -5.98 -14.41 -0.46
N GLY A 260 -5.26 -13.67 -1.30
CA GLY A 260 -3.83 -13.46 -1.12
C GLY A 260 -3.51 -12.75 0.21
N ARG A 261 -2.27 -12.88 0.67
CA ARG A 261 -1.82 -12.40 1.98
C ARG A 261 -2.21 -10.95 2.28
N ASP A 262 -2.02 -10.04 1.31
CA ASP A 262 -2.26 -8.61 1.52
C ASP A 262 -3.75 -8.29 1.62
N GLN A 263 -4.58 -8.95 0.81
CA GLN A 263 -6.03 -8.83 0.88
C GLN A 263 -6.58 -9.42 2.18
N ALA A 264 -6.06 -10.56 2.61
CA ALA A 264 -6.45 -11.17 3.88
C ALA A 264 -6.06 -10.29 5.08
N GLN A 265 -4.93 -9.59 5.02
CA GLN A 265 -4.55 -8.60 6.03
C GLN A 265 -5.53 -7.41 6.08
N ALA A 266 -5.99 -6.93 4.93
CA ALA A 266 -6.99 -5.87 4.87
C ALA A 266 -8.33 -6.32 5.50
N VAL A 267 -8.78 -7.53 5.17
CA VAL A 267 -9.99 -8.13 5.76
C VAL A 267 -9.81 -8.30 7.28
N LYS A 268 -8.65 -8.78 7.73
CA LYS A 268 -8.36 -8.91 9.17
C LYS A 268 -8.41 -7.57 9.89
N ASN A 269 -7.85 -6.52 9.30
CA ASN A 269 -7.90 -5.19 9.90
C ASN A 269 -9.34 -4.66 10.06
N ILE A 270 -10.21 -4.93 9.07
CA ILE A 270 -11.64 -4.57 9.16
C ILE A 270 -12.33 -5.39 10.27
N ILE A 271 -12.04 -6.69 10.33
CA ILE A 271 -12.59 -7.56 11.39
C ILE A 271 -12.20 -7.05 12.77
N ASP A 272 -10.90 -6.81 12.99
CA ASP A 272 -10.37 -6.46 14.32
C ASP A 272 -10.79 -5.05 14.75
N ASN A 273 -10.72 -4.06 13.85
CA ASN A 273 -10.94 -2.65 14.20
C ASN A 273 -12.39 -2.19 14.10
N ASP A 274 -13.20 -2.85 13.29
CA ASP A 274 -14.59 -2.44 13.07
C ASP A 274 -15.59 -3.49 13.59
N PHE A 275 -15.56 -4.70 13.06
CA PHE A 275 -16.56 -5.72 13.36
C PHE A 275 -16.47 -6.21 14.80
N ALA A 276 -15.31 -6.72 15.21
CA ALA A 276 -15.12 -7.26 16.57
C ALA A 276 -15.29 -6.18 17.64
N ALA A 277 -14.81 -4.95 17.37
CA ALA A 277 -14.96 -3.82 18.27
C ALA A 277 -16.44 -3.40 18.49
N LYS A 278 -17.28 -3.49 17.45
CA LYS A 278 -18.71 -3.12 17.51
C LYS A 278 -19.61 -4.24 18.02
N THR A 279 -19.29 -5.48 17.69
CA THR A 279 -20.17 -6.63 17.95
C THR A 279 -19.77 -7.43 19.19
N GLY A 280 -18.50 -7.36 19.62
CA GLY A 280 -17.97 -8.21 20.68
C GLY A 280 -17.76 -9.68 20.26
N ILE A 281 -17.99 -10.02 18.98
CA ILE A 281 -17.81 -11.36 18.43
C ILE A 281 -16.35 -11.57 18.05
N ASN A 282 -15.73 -12.63 18.56
CA ASN A 282 -14.37 -12.99 18.15
C ASN A 282 -14.37 -13.70 16.79
N VAL A 283 -13.52 -13.28 15.87
CA VAL A 283 -13.42 -13.86 14.52
C VAL A 283 -12.04 -14.43 14.29
N GLU A 284 -11.97 -15.73 14.04
CA GLU A 284 -10.74 -16.41 13.64
C GLU A 284 -10.64 -16.50 12.11
N LEU A 285 -9.87 -15.61 11.48
CA LEU A 285 -9.64 -15.63 10.04
C LEU A 285 -8.52 -16.59 9.68
N LYS A 286 -8.84 -17.61 8.88
CA LYS A 286 -7.88 -18.59 8.34
C LYS A 286 -7.73 -18.43 6.83
N ILE A 287 -6.50 -18.29 6.37
CA ILE A 287 -6.18 -18.31 4.94
C ILE A 287 -5.93 -19.77 4.55
N THR A 288 -6.75 -20.31 3.66
CA THR A 288 -6.64 -21.70 3.24
C THR A 288 -7.07 -21.88 1.79
N THR A 289 -6.46 -22.86 1.13
CA THR A 289 -6.84 -23.36 -0.20
C THR A 289 -7.60 -24.68 -0.13
N THR A 290 -7.93 -25.14 1.09
CA THR A 290 -8.67 -26.38 1.29
C THR A 290 -10.08 -26.25 0.68
N SER A 291 -10.50 -27.29 -0.03
CA SER A 291 -11.84 -27.33 -0.59
C SER A 291 -12.91 -27.35 0.51
N LEU A 292 -13.92 -26.48 0.41
CA LEU A 292 -15.05 -26.46 1.35
C LEU A 292 -15.78 -27.83 1.39
N ALA A 293 -15.88 -28.51 0.25
CA ALA A 293 -16.50 -29.83 0.19
C ALA A 293 -15.73 -30.87 1.02
N GLU A 294 -14.39 -30.82 1.00
CA GLU A 294 -13.55 -31.68 1.84
C GLU A 294 -13.65 -31.34 3.32
N ALA A 295 -13.73 -30.04 3.63
CA ALA A 295 -13.88 -29.57 4.99
C ALA A 295 -15.21 -30.05 5.62
N VAL A 296 -16.32 -29.91 4.91
CA VAL A 296 -17.65 -30.39 5.33
C VAL A 296 -17.65 -31.91 5.53
N LEU A 297 -17.06 -32.66 4.60
CA LEU A 297 -16.97 -34.14 4.73
C LEU A 297 -16.12 -34.56 5.93
N SER A 298 -15.16 -33.74 6.34
CA SER A 298 -14.30 -34.04 7.50
C SER A 298 -14.80 -33.44 8.82
N GLY A 299 -15.93 -32.72 8.82
CA GLY A 299 -16.47 -32.05 10.01
C GLY A 299 -15.57 -30.93 10.53
N LYS A 300 -14.86 -30.24 9.63
CA LYS A 300 -13.93 -29.14 9.95
C LYS A 300 -14.24 -27.88 9.13
N GLU A 301 -15.50 -27.75 8.74
CA GLU A 301 -15.98 -26.61 7.99
C GLU A 301 -15.87 -25.31 8.78
N PRO A 302 -15.69 -24.14 8.11
CA PRO A 302 -15.78 -22.85 8.75
C PRO A 302 -17.26 -22.45 8.93
N ASP A 303 -17.51 -21.52 9.85
CA ASP A 303 -18.82 -20.88 9.99
C ASP A 303 -19.12 -19.97 8.78
N VAL A 304 -18.09 -19.31 8.26
CA VAL A 304 -18.20 -18.42 7.09
C VAL A 304 -17.03 -18.66 6.14
N SER A 305 -17.29 -18.60 4.84
CA SER A 305 -16.24 -18.62 3.81
C SER A 305 -16.35 -17.41 2.91
N LEU A 306 -15.24 -16.68 2.76
CA LEU A 306 -15.12 -15.49 1.93
C LEU A 306 -14.38 -15.80 0.62
N SER A 307 -14.72 -15.03 -0.43
CA SER A 307 -14.03 -15.08 -1.74
C SER A 307 -14.09 -16.46 -2.40
N VAL A 308 -15.22 -17.14 -2.25
CA VAL A 308 -15.51 -18.40 -2.94
C VAL A 308 -16.01 -18.13 -4.38
N VAL A 309 -15.64 -19.00 -5.31
CA VAL A 309 -16.13 -18.93 -6.68
C VAL A 309 -17.63 -19.23 -6.75
N GLN A 310 -18.32 -18.66 -7.74
CA GLN A 310 -19.78 -18.59 -7.80
C GLN A 310 -20.50 -19.95 -7.77
N ASP A 311 -19.89 -21.01 -8.25
CA ASP A 311 -20.44 -22.35 -8.28
C ASP A 311 -20.41 -23.05 -6.90
N VAL A 312 -19.50 -22.67 -6.02
CA VAL A 312 -19.35 -23.30 -4.69
C VAL A 312 -20.57 -23.09 -3.81
N PRO A 313 -21.08 -21.85 -3.57
CA PRO A 313 -22.25 -21.66 -2.73
C PRO A 313 -23.50 -22.34 -3.31
N ILE A 314 -23.65 -22.36 -4.64
CA ILE A 314 -24.77 -23.07 -5.32
C ILE A 314 -24.70 -24.56 -5.03
N ASN A 315 -23.53 -25.18 -5.19
CA ASN A 315 -23.34 -26.60 -4.94
C ASN A 315 -23.53 -26.96 -3.46
N MET A 316 -23.12 -26.09 -2.54
CA MET A 316 -23.31 -26.27 -1.09
C MET A 316 -24.80 -26.15 -0.72
N ALA A 317 -25.53 -25.17 -1.28
CA ALA A 317 -26.96 -24.99 -1.05
C ALA A 317 -27.78 -26.21 -1.55
N LEU A 318 -27.46 -26.74 -2.74
CA LEU A 318 -28.09 -27.92 -3.28
C LEU A 318 -27.91 -29.18 -2.41
N ARG A 319 -26.86 -29.22 -1.60
CA ARG A 319 -26.57 -30.29 -0.65
C ARG A 319 -27.10 -30.02 0.77
N GLY A 320 -27.77 -28.88 0.98
CA GLY A 320 -28.21 -28.46 2.30
C GLY A 320 -27.09 -28.09 3.28
N GLN A 321 -25.92 -27.69 2.74
CA GLN A 321 -24.70 -27.37 3.48
C GLN A 321 -24.40 -25.86 3.51
N ALA A 322 -25.31 -25.03 3.04
CA ALA A 322 -25.24 -23.59 3.14
C ALA A 322 -26.52 -23.06 3.79
N LEU A 323 -26.36 -22.07 4.68
CA LEU A 323 -27.45 -21.35 5.29
C LEU A 323 -27.99 -20.31 4.29
N ASP A 324 -29.29 -20.17 4.21
CA ASP A 324 -29.97 -19.11 3.51
C ASP A 324 -29.92 -17.83 4.37
N LEU A 325 -29.36 -16.72 3.83
CA LEU A 325 -29.10 -15.48 4.57
C LEU A 325 -30.16 -14.42 4.30
#